data_975826dcf98a24876a7bed1647b2c9c4
#
_entry.id   975826dcf98a24876a7bed1647b2c9c4
#
_cell.length_a   1.000
_cell.length_b   1.000
_cell.length_c   1.000
_cell.angle_alpha   90.00
_cell.angle_beta   90.00
_cell.angle_gamma   90.00
#
_symmetry.space_group_name_H-M   'P 1'
#
loop_
_entity.id
_entity.type
_entity.pdbx_description
1 polymer ?
#
loop_
_entity_poly.entity_id
_entity_poly.type
_entity_poly.pdbx_seq_one_letter_code
_entity_poly.pdbx_strand_id
1 'polypeptide(L)'
;MRRLLVMLALAGSSAHAAAARVSPIGTKPKSDSTPLAHRVVAFAERQVGVRYRFGGISRHTGFDCSGLVYAAYRSIGRPIPHSTWGQMAIGTRVTFRDLRPGDLLFTEGGGHVVLVVSRRAAVSAPHTGARVSFVRLSSLRVGFAGARRLLR
;
A
#
# COMPACT_ATOMS: atom_id res chain seq x y z
N MET A 1 -31.40 39.99 79.24
CA MET A 1 -30.73 38.77 78.80
C MET A 1 -31.36 38.35 77.48
N ARG A 2 -30.83 38.79 76.34
CA ARG A 2 -31.33 38.46 75.02
C ARG A 2 -30.18 38.09 74.19
N ARG A 3 -30.15 36.84 73.80
CA ARG A 3 -29.17 36.30 72.85
C ARG A 3 -29.62 36.52 71.41
N LEU A 4 -28.87 37.31 70.71
CA LEU A 4 -29.09 37.54 69.29
C LEU A 4 -28.37 36.48 68.50
N LEU A 5 -29.12 35.69 67.77
CA LEU A 5 -28.55 34.65 66.81
C LEU A 5 -28.34 35.33 65.50
N VAL A 6 -27.08 35.44 65.07
CA VAL A 6 -26.73 35.91 63.77
C VAL A 6 -26.59 34.69 62.89
N MET A 7 -27.49 34.53 61.91
CA MET A 7 -27.36 33.53 60.84
C MET A 7 -26.44 34.06 59.74
N LEU A 8 -25.30 33.40 59.58
CA LEU A 8 -24.37 33.67 58.48
C LEU A 8 -24.76 32.81 57.33
N ALA A 9 -25.29 33.36 56.22
CA ALA A 9 -25.58 32.70 55.01
C ALA A 9 -24.29 32.56 54.20
N LEU A 10 -23.80 31.34 54.06
CA LEU A 10 -22.70 31.00 53.12
C LEU A 10 -23.25 30.83 51.70
N ALA A 11 -23.01 31.84 50.90
CA ALA A 11 -23.23 31.74 49.46
C ALA A 11 -22.15 30.82 48.82
N GLY A 12 -22.55 29.61 48.46
CA GLY A 12 -21.72 28.69 47.71
C GLY A 12 -21.60 29.14 46.25
N SER A 13 -20.43 29.60 45.90
CA SER A 13 -20.07 29.91 44.52
C SER A 13 -19.72 28.61 43.78
N SER A 14 -20.65 28.09 42.98
CA SER A 14 -20.39 26.95 42.09
C SER A 14 -19.60 27.43 40.90
N ALA A 15 -18.28 27.25 40.95
CA ALA A 15 -17.44 27.40 39.79
C ALA A 15 -17.69 26.23 38.83
N HIS A 16 -18.45 26.48 37.78
CA HIS A 16 -18.54 25.56 36.65
C HIS A 16 -17.24 25.62 35.88
N ALA A 17 -16.38 24.62 36.09
CA ALA A 17 -15.25 24.37 35.23
C ALA A 17 -15.77 23.91 33.86
N ALA A 18 -15.76 24.81 32.91
CA ALA A 18 -15.97 24.46 31.49
C ALA A 18 -14.81 23.58 31.05
N ALA A 19 -15.03 22.28 31.03
CA ALA A 19 -14.10 21.35 30.40
C ALA A 19 -14.03 21.65 28.91
N ALA A 20 -12.96 22.29 28.47
CA ALA A 20 -12.65 22.47 27.08
C ALA A 20 -12.50 21.07 26.44
N ARG A 21 -13.47 20.69 25.63
CA ARG A 21 -13.36 19.49 24.80
C ARG A 21 -12.31 19.76 23.75
N VAL A 22 -11.08 19.31 24.01
CA VAL A 22 -10.05 19.18 23.00
C VAL A 22 -10.49 18.05 22.10
N SER A 23 -11.08 18.39 20.95
CA SER A 23 -11.30 17.42 19.88
C SER A 23 -9.94 16.93 19.41
N PRO A 24 -9.66 15.62 19.42
CA PRO A 24 -8.45 15.14 18.79
C PRO A 24 -8.60 15.37 17.28
N ILE A 25 -7.86 16.33 16.75
CA ILE A 25 -7.63 16.44 15.31
C ILE A 25 -6.73 15.26 14.94
N GLY A 26 -7.34 14.09 14.92
CA GLY A 26 -6.75 12.92 14.31
C GLY A 26 -6.91 13.04 12.81
N THR A 27 -6.10 13.84 12.16
CA THR A 27 -5.84 13.69 10.75
C THR A 27 -5.07 12.39 10.61
N LYS A 28 -5.82 11.28 10.50
CA LYS A 28 -5.29 10.01 10.04
C LYS A 28 -4.59 10.32 8.71
N PRO A 29 -3.28 10.04 8.57
CA PRO A 29 -2.62 10.27 7.29
C PRO A 29 -3.44 9.48 6.26
N LYS A 30 -3.90 10.17 5.22
CA LYS A 30 -4.63 9.55 4.11
C LYS A 30 -3.67 8.56 3.48
N SER A 31 -3.75 7.29 3.88
CA SER A 31 -2.92 6.24 3.30
C SER A 31 -3.29 6.20 1.81
N ASP A 32 -2.33 6.49 0.95
CA ASP A 32 -2.51 6.50 -0.51
C ASP A 32 -2.84 5.11 -1.07
N SER A 33 -3.09 4.14 -0.21
CA SER A 33 -3.36 2.75 -0.56
C SER A 33 -4.63 2.23 0.11
N THR A 34 -5.40 1.46 -0.63
CA THR A 34 -6.58 0.77 -0.12
C THR A 34 -6.17 -0.45 0.73
N PRO A 35 -7.05 -0.98 1.60
CA PRO A 35 -6.79 -2.22 2.34
C PRO A 35 -6.40 -3.39 1.44
N LEU A 36 -6.96 -3.47 0.22
CA LEU A 36 -6.61 -4.50 -0.76
C LEU A 36 -5.19 -4.31 -1.31
N ALA A 37 -4.77 -3.06 -1.55
CA ALA A 37 -3.40 -2.78 -1.98
C ALA A 37 -2.38 -3.22 -0.93
N HIS A 38 -2.65 -3.00 0.35
CA HIS A 38 -1.79 -3.51 1.44
C HIS A 38 -1.66 -5.03 1.42
N ARG A 39 -2.75 -5.76 1.14
CA ARG A 39 -2.71 -7.22 1.06
C ARG A 39 -1.89 -7.72 -0.14
N VAL A 40 -2.05 -7.07 -1.30
CA VAL A 40 -1.26 -7.37 -2.51
C VAL A 40 0.22 -7.13 -2.25
N VAL A 41 0.57 -5.97 -1.69
CA VAL A 41 1.94 -5.60 -1.32
C VAL A 41 2.53 -6.60 -0.34
N ALA A 42 1.83 -6.89 0.76
CA ALA A 42 2.29 -7.84 1.77
C ALA A 42 2.50 -9.25 1.21
N PHE A 43 1.67 -9.67 0.24
CA PHE A 43 1.91 -10.93 -0.46
C PHE A 43 3.24 -10.90 -1.21
N ALA A 44 3.48 -9.87 -2.02
CA ALA A 44 4.69 -9.76 -2.84
C ALA A 44 5.96 -9.67 -1.99
N GLU A 45 5.94 -8.88 -0.92
CA GLU A 45 7.06 -8.73 0.02
C GLU A 45 7.45 -10.06 0.67
N ARG A 46 6.48 -10.90 1.02
CA ARG A 46 6.74 -12.24 1.55
C ARG A 46 7.37 -13.19 0.54
N GLN A 47 7.36 -12.89 -0.75
CA GLN A 47 8.00 -13.70 -1.78
C GLN A 47 9.47 -13.33 -2.00
N VAL A 48 9.98 -12.27 -1.41
CA VAL A 48 11.39 -11.89 -1.50
C VAL A 48 12.27 -13.07 -1.08
N GLY A 49 13.28 -13.37 -1.90
CA GLY A 49 14.17 -14.52 -1.75
C GLY A 49 13.75 -15.78 -2.51
N VAL A 50 12.50 -15.87 -2.98
CA VAL A 50 12.05 -16.98 -3.83
C VAL A 50 12.75 -16.90 -5.19
N ARG A 51 13.18 -18.04 -5.72
CA ARG A 51 13.88 -18.10 -7.01
C ARG A 51 12.99 -17.67 -8.18
N TYR A 52 13.59 -17.05 -9.19
CA TYR A 52 12.94 -16.85 -10.47
C TYR A 52 12.72 -18.20 -11.17
N ARG A 53 11.58 -18.33 -11.83
CA ARG A 53 11.29 -19.43 -12.76
C ARG A 53 10.36 -18.94 -13.87
N PHE A 54 10.76 -19.10 -15.10
CA PHE A 54 9.92 -18.78 -16.25
C PHE A 54 8.59 -19.56 -16.17
N GLY A 55 7.46 -18.86 -16.34
CA GLY A 55 6.12 -19.42 -16.18
C GLY A 55 5.71 -19.72 -14.73
N GLY A 56 6.55 -19.41 -13.76
CA GLY A 56 6.29 -19.70 -12.35
C GLY A 56 5.27 -18.75 -11.73
N ILE A 57 4.37 -19.31 -10.89
CA ILE A 57 3.28 -18.60 -10.22
C ILE A 57 3.15 -18.96 -8.75
N SER A 58 4.11 -19.65 -8.18
CA SER A 58 4.02 -20.13 -6.81
C SER A 58 5.38 -20.06 -6.09
N ARG A 59 5.32 -19.94 -4.77
CA ARG A 59 6.50 -19.98 -3.90
C ARG A 59 7.28 -21.29 -4.02
N HIS A 60 6.59 -22.41 -4.26
CA HIS A 60 7.21 -23.72 -4.34
C HIS A 60 8.01 -23.92 -5.64
N THR A 61 7.49 -23.44 -6.74
CA THR A 61 8.12 -23.61 -8.07
C THR A 61 8.99 -22.41 -8.44
N GLY A 62 8.72 -21.24 -7.92
CA GLY A 62 9.31 -19.95 -8.28
C GLY A 62 8.32 -19.06 -9.00
N PHE A 63 8.74 -17.84 -9.29
CA PHE A 63 7.94 -16.83 -9.99
C PHE A 63 8.71 -16.28 -11.19
N ASP A 64 8.00 -16.00 -12.30
CA ASP A 64 8.45 -14.99 -13.24
C ASP A 64 7.84 -13.62 -12.87
N CYS A 65 8.16 -12.58 -13.62
CA CYS A 65 7.75 -11.21 -13.31
C CYS A 65 6.22 -11.06 -13.28
N SER A 66 5.52 -11.49 -14.30
CA SER A 66 4.07 -11.44 -14.39
C SER A 66 3.39 -12.47 -13.48
N GLY A 67 4.04 -13.60 -13.21
CA GLY A 67 3.55 -14.65 -12.30
C GLY A 67 3.54 -14.20 -10.84
N LEU A 68 4.52 -13.42 -10.41
CA LEU A 68 4.53 -12.81 -9.08
C LEU A 68 3.34 -11.85 -8.91
N VAL A 69 3.12 -10.99 -9.88
CA VAL A 69 1.98 -10.05 -9.89
C VAL A 69 0.65 -10.79 -9.95
N TYR A 70 0.54 -11.79 -10.82
CA TYR A 70 -0.62 -12.68 -10.93
C TYR A 70 -0.96 -13.33 -9.58
N ALA A 71 0.02 -13.92 -8.91
CA ALA A 71 -0.18 -14.58 -7.62
C ALA A 71 -0.59 -13.59 -6.53
N ALA A 72 0.00 -12.38 -6.51
CA ALA A 72 -0.35 -11.34 -5.55
C ALA A 72 -1.82 -10.91 -5.70
N TYR A 73 -2.30 -10.68 -6.90
CA TYR A 73 -3.69 -10.30 -7.15
C TYR A 73 -4.66 -11.46 -6.92
N ARG A 74 -4.27 -12.68 -7.29
CA ARG A 74 -5.05 -13.89 -6.99
C ARG A 74 -5.24 -14.08 -5.48
N SER A 75 -4.26 -13.72 -4.67
CA SER A 75 -4.33 -13.85 -3.20
C SER A 75 -5.43 -13.01 -2.55
N ILE A 76 -5.93 -12.00 -3.25
CA ILE A 76 -7.05 -11.16 -2.82
C ILE A 76 -8.35 -11.48 -3.58
N GLY A 77 -8.40 -12.61 -4.31
CA GLY A 77 -9.56 -13.02 -5.09
C GLY A 77 -9.75 -12.25 -6.40
N ARG A 78 -8.71 -11.61 -6.91
CA ARG A 78 -8.74 -10.81 -8.14
C ARG A 78 -7.88 -11.43 -9.22
N PRO A 79 -8.43 -12.33 -10.07
CA PRO A 79 -7.69 -12.94 -11.16
C PRO A 79 -7.34 -11.89 -12.22
N ILE A 80 -6.11 -11.93 -12.69
CA ILE A 80 -5.58 -11.08 -13.77
C ILE A 80 -4.83 -11.97 -14.78
N PRO A 81 -4.58 -11.51 -16.02
CA PRO A 81 -3.78 -12.28 -16.96
C PRO A 81 -2.38 -12.63 -16.43
N HIS A 82 -1.87 -13.83 -16.78
CA HIS A 82 -0.50 -14.25 -16.48
C HIS A 82 0.45 -13.91 -17.63
N SER A 83 0.42 -12.68 -18.09
CA SER A 83 1.41 -12.16 -19.04
C SER A 83 1.57 -10.66 -18.85
N THR A 84 2.77 -10.14 -19.11
CA THR A 84 3.05 -8.70 -19.03
C THR A 84 2.13 -7.90 -19.94
N TRP A 85 1.92 -8.35 -21.17
CA TRP A 85 1.04 -7.69 -22.15
C TRP A 85 -0.42 -7.69 -21.73
N GLY A 86 -0.93 -8.82 -21.22
CA GLY A 86 -2.28 -8.91 -20.69
C GLY A 86 -2.48 -8.00 -19.46
N GLN A 87 -1.48 -7.94 -18.59
CA GLN A 87 -1.51 -7.05 -17.43
C GLN A 87 -1.42 -5.57 -17.82
N MET A 88 -0.65 -5.25 -18.87
CA MET A 88 -0.56 -3.90 -19.41
C MET A 88 -1.87 -3.43 -20.07
N ALA A 89 -2.71 -4.35 -20.52
CA ALA A 89 -3.98 -4.06 -21.20
C ALA A 89 -5.13 -3.75 -20.24
N ILE A 90 -4.98 -4.00 -18.94
CA ILE A 90 -6.08 -3.86 -17.96
C ILE A 90 -5.82 -2.71 -16.97
N GLY A 91 -6.89 -2.27 -16.30
CA GLY A 91 -6.83 -1.21 -15.28
C GLY A 91 -6.66 0.20 -15.84
N THR A 92 -6.46 1.14 -14.94
CA THR A 92 -6.30 2.55 -15.27
C THR A 92 -4.83 2.88 -15.49
N ARG A 93 -4.50 3.63 -16.54
CA ARG A 93 -3.15 4.17 -16.75
C ARG A 93 -2.79 5.15 -15.65
N VAL A 94 -1.57 5.04 -15.15
CA VAL A 94 -1.00 6.01 -14.20
C VAL A 94 0.37 6.47 -14.68
N THR A 95 0.74 7.70 -14.32
CA THR A 95 2.07 8.22 -14.63
C THR A 95 3.08 7.73 -13.60
N PHE A 96 4.36 7.84 -13.90
CA PHE A 96 5.41 7.47 -12.95
C PHE A 96 5.33 8.28 -11.63
N ARG A 97 4.88 9.53 -11.68
CA ARG A 97 4.73 10.41 -10.51
C ARG A 97 3.57 10.00 -9.60
N ASP A 98 2.54 9.39 -10.19
CA ASP A 98 1.31 9.02 -9.49
C ASP A 98 1.32 7.59 -8.96
N LEU A 99 2.44 6.89 -9.05
CA LEU A 99 2.58 5.51 -8.59
C LEU A 99 2.24 5.39 -7.10
N ARG A 100 1.48 4.34 -6.79
CA ARG A 100 1.03 3.98 -5.44
C ARG A 100 1.27 2.51 -5.17
N PRO A 101 1.37 2.08 -3.90
CA PRO A 101 1.42 0.67 -3.55
C PRO A 101 0.27 -0.13 -4.19
N GLY A 102 0.60 -1.26 -4.80
CA GLY A 102 -0.30 -2.10 -5.57
C GLY A 102 -0.30 -1.82 -7.08
N ASP A 103 0.24 -0.70 -7.55
CA ASP A 103 0.34 -0.46 -9.00
C ASP A 103 1.33 -1.41 -9.68
N LEU A 104 1.06 -1.70 -10.94
CA LEU A 104 1.94 -2.44 -11.83
C LEU A 104 2.78 -1.44 -12.63
N LEU A 105 4.08 -1.57 -12.58
CA LEU A 105 5.01 -0.76 -13.38
C LEU A 105 5.69 -1.66 -14.41
N PHE A 106 5.68 -1.22 -15.67
CA PHE A 106 6.25 -1.94 -16.81
C PHE A 106 7.52 -1.26 -17.29
N THR A 107 8.51 -2.08 -17.62
CA THR A 107 9.79 -1.69 -18.22
C THR A 107 10.08 -2.52 -19.47
N GLU A 108 11.23 -2.32 -20.09
CA GLU A 108 11.67 -3.10 -21.26
C GLU A 108 10.63 -3.11 -22.38
N GLY A 109 10.05 -1.94 -22.68
CA GLY A 109 9.01 -1.82 -23.70
C GLY A 109 7.71 -2.56 -23.39
N GLY A 110 7.51 -3.01 -22.16
CA GLY A 110 6.37 -3.81 -21.70
C GLY A 110 6.72 -5.29 -21.50
N GLY A 111 7.96 -5.68 -21.73
CA GLY A 111 8.43 -7.07 -21.56
C GLY A 111 8.64 -7.49 -20.11
N HIS A 112 8.76 -6.52 -19.20
CA HIS A 112 8.95 -6.78 -17.78
C HIS A 112 7.95 -5.98 -16.92
N VAL A 113 7.52 -6.57 -15.79
CA VAL A 113 6.62 -5.96 -14.84
C VAL A 113 7.13 -6.11 -13.41
N VAL A 114 6.93 -5.07 -12.59
CA VAL A 114 7.20 -5.08 -11.16
C VAL A 114 5.96 -4.61 -10.40
N LEU A 115 5.83 -5.04 -9.15
CA LEU A 115 4.76 -4.58 -8.26
C LEU A 115 5.27 -3.45 -7.36
N VAL A 116 4.66 -2.29 -7.45
CA VAL A 116 4.98 -1.15 -6.60
C VAL A 116 4.54 -1.45 -5.16
N VAL A 117 5.45 -1.34 -4.19
CA VAL A 117 5.17 -1.62 -2.78
C VAL A 117 5.23 -0.38 -1.90
N SER A 118 5.92 0.65 -2.36
CA SER A 118 5.98 1.95 -1.67
C SER A 118 6.26 3.07 -2.68
N ARG A 119 6.31 4.31 -2.22
CA ARG A 119 6.73 5.46 -3.06
C ARG A 119 8.19 5.38 -3.55
N ARG A 120 8.99 4.45 -3.02
CA ARG A 120 10.43 4.33 -3.31
C ARG A 120 10.85 2.97 -3.84
N ALA A 121 10.00 1.96 -3.70
CA ALA A 121 10.37 0.58 -3.99
C ALA A 121 9.26 -0.19 -4.70
N ALA A 122 9.69 -1.17 -5.47
CA ALA A 122 8.87 -2.23 -6.02
C ALA A 122 9.47 -3.60 -5.68
N VAL A 123 8.71 -4.66 -5.88
CA VAL A 123 9.20 -6.05 -5.81
C VAL A 123 9.20 -6.62 -7.22
N SER A 124 10.28 -7.29 -7.57
CA SER A 124 10.54 -7.84 -8.90
C SER A 124 10.99 -9.30 -8.83
N ALA A 125 10.52 -10.11 -9.78
CA ALA A 125 11.13 -11.38 -10.15
C ALA A 125 11.88 -11.16 -11.49
N PRO A 126 13.19 -10.86 -11.48
CA PRO A 126 13.82 -10.19 -12.62
C PRO A 126 14.17 -11.11 -13.80
N HIS A 127 14.83 -12.22 -13.56
CA HIS A 127 15.29 -13.13 -14.63
C HIS A 127 15.80 -14.46 -14.07
N THR A 128 16.04 -15.42 -14.96
CA THR A 128 16.65 -16.73 -14.62
C THR A 128 17.98 -16.55 -13.87
N GLY A 129 18.16 -17.33 -12.81
CA GLY A 129 19.33 -17.27 -11.92
C GLY A 129 19.21 -16.26 -10.77
N ALA A 130 18.23 -15.35 -10.84
CA ALA A 130 17.98 -14.38 -9.77
C ALA A 130 16.86 -14.83 -8.81
N ARG A 131 16.64 -14.03 -7.81
CA ARG A 131 15.56 -14.20 -6.81
C ARG A 131 14.66 -12.99 -6.79
N VAL A 132 13.43 -13.19 -6.37
CA VAL A 132 12.50 -12.09 -6.06
C VAL A 132 13.20 -11.15 -5.07
N SER A 133 13.21 -9.87 -5.40
CA SER A 133 13.94 -8.85 -4.65
C SER A 133 13.25 -7.49 -4.71
N PHE A 134 13.61 -6.63 -3.78
CA PHE A 134 13.25 -5.21 -3.87
C PHE A 134 14.08 -4.50 -4.94
N VAL A 135 13.45 -3.57 -5.64
CA VAL A 135 14.10 -2.67 -6.58
C VAL A 135 13.68 -1.22 -6.30
N ARG A 136 14.61 -0.28 -6.41
CA ARG A 136 14.31 1.13 -6.24
C ARG A 136 13.50 1.66 -7.43
N LEU A 137 12.39 2.35 -7.18
CA LEU A 137 11.59 2.94 -8.27
C LEU A 137 12.41 3.93 -9.10
N SER A 138 13.30 4.70 -8.49
CA SER A 138 14.14 5.66 -9.23
C SER A 138 15.00 5.01 -10.31
N SER A 139 15.45 3.77 -10.10
CA SER A 139 16.24 3.04 -11.11
C SER A 139 15.41 2.56 -12.30
N LEU A 140 14.11 2.45 -12.14
CA LEU A 140 13.20 2.00 -13.19
C LEU A 140 12.68 3.14 -14.08
N ARG A 141 13.03 4.38 -13.75
CA ARG A 141 12.53 5.56 -14.45
C ARG A 141 12.99 5.61 -15.92
N VAL A 142 14.23 5.25 -16.18
CA VAL A 142 14.82 5.28 -17.53
C VAL A 142 14.16 4.26 -18.45
N GLY A 143 13.82 3.09 -17.92
CA GLY A 143 13.17 2.03 -18.70
C GLY A 143 11.63 2.02 -18.62
N PHE A 144 11.02 3.07 -18.08
CA PHE A 144 9.57 3.13 -17.85
C PHE A 144 8.80 3.05 -19.17
N ALA A 145 7.99 2.01 -19.33
CA ALA A 145 7.13 1.78 -20.49
C ALA A 145 5.64 2.03 -20.20
N GLY A 146 5.26 2.19 -18.95
CA GLY A 146 3.90 2.45 -18.54
C GLY A 146 3.60 1.89 -17.14
N ALA A 147 2.44 2.24 -16.61
CA ALA A 147 1.94 1.67 -15.36
C ALA A 147 0.43 1.51 -15.38
N ARG A 148 -0.08 0.61 -14.54
CA ARG A 148 -1.50 0.30 -14.39
C ARG A 148 -1.90 0.24 -12.94
N ARG A 149 -3.06 0.81 -12.62
CA ARG A 149 -3.75 0.68 -11.35
C ARG A 149 -4.98 -0.18 -11.49
N LEU A 150 -5.04 -1.25 -10.73
CA LEU A 150 -6.13 -2.23 -10.75
C LEU A 150 -7.06 -2.09 -9.53
N LEU A 151 -6.61 -1.41 -8.49
CA LEU A 151 -7.35 -1.15 -7.25
C LEU A 151 -7.72 0.33 -7.15
N ARG A 152 -8.93 0.60 -6.67
CA ARG A 152 -9.44 1.95 -6.41
C ARG A 152 -9.29 2.31 -4.94
#